data_fda3e6b303f9e5ef953ee7f20151a76b
#
_entry.id   fda3e6b303f9e5ef953ee7f20151a76b
#
_cell.length_a   1.000
_cell.length_b   1.000
_cell.length_c   1.000
_cell.angle_alpha   90.00
_cell.angle_beta   90.00
_cell.angle_gamma   90.00
#
_symmetry.space_group_name_H-M   'P 1'
#
loop_
_entity.id
_entity.type
_entity.pdbx_description
1 polymer ?
#
loop_
_entity_poly.entity_id
_entity_poly.type
_entity_poly.pdbx_seq_one_letter_code
_entity_poly.pdbx_strand_id
1 'polypeptide(L)'
;MFLRQFEYLVALEQEGHFGRAAERCHVSQPSLSSALQQLESELDVTIILRHQRYQGFTPEGERVISWAKRLLADRKSMIEDLAIMRRNLNGKIRVGAMPTSSPVLPRISQLFTQAYPAVEIDIQFVGSGNLINELRNFELDVGITYLEGQSLKKLNTMVLYQEQLSLMIPKNMLSTRQQTIGWKEAAELPLCLLSPNMKERQVMDEAFASIDCDPSPKLECNSIFQLAFHVMQGDLATIVPNGFSRANDAFPGTREVQLIDPIISKPVGLIWEKVAPPLPMAQAMADLLMESKNEIQEALGKSTDLPYAKAVA
;
A
#
# COMPACT_ATOMS: atom_id res chain seq x y z
N MET A 1 -21.64 28.15 -3.66
CA MET A 1 -20.61 27.07 -3.51
C MET A 1 -20.99 25.90 -4.39
N PHE A 2 -20.09 25.47 -5.31
CA PHE A 2 -20.33 24.40 -6.27
C PHE A 2 -19.25 23.33 -6.15
N LEU A 3 -19.59 22.06 -6.39
CA LEU A 3 -18.64 20.94 -6.35
C LEU A 3 -17.41 21.15 -7.26
N ARG A 4 -17.60 21.83 -8.40
CA ARG A 4 -16.52 22.16 -9.34
C ARG A 4 -15.43 23.05 -8.72
N GLN A 5 -15.77 23.93 -7.78
CA GLN A 5 -14.78 24.74 -7.06
C GLN A 5 -13.90 23.88 -6.17
N PHE A 6 -14.44 22.82 -5.56
CA PHE A 6 -13.68 21.84 -4.80
C PHE A 6 -12.79 20.97 -5.71
N GLU A 7 -13.27 20.57 -6.91
CA GLU A 7 -12.43 19.89 -7.91
C GLU A 7 -11.21 20.75 -8.29
N TYR A 8 -11.41 22.05 -8.50
CA TYR A 8 -10.32 22.98 -8.81
C TYR A 8 -9.35 23.15 -7.64
N LEU A 9 -9.86 23.20 -6.42
CA LEU A 9 -9.03 23.36 -5.21
C LEU A 9 -8.12 22.13 -5.01
N VAL A 10 -8.68 20.92 -5.14
CA VAL A 10 -7.92 19.66 -5.05
C VAL A 10 -6.92 19.53 -6.20
N ALA A 11 -7.30 19.93 -7.42
CA ALA A 11 -6.36 19.93 -8.55
C ALA A 11 -5.20 20.93 -8.30
N LEU A 12 -5.45 22.09 -7.72
CA LEU A 12 -4.39 23.04 -7.38
C LEU A 12 -3.45 22.51 -6.30
N GLU A 13 -3.99 21.80 -5.30
CA GLU A 13 -3.18 21.15 -4.27
C GLU A 13 -2.23 20.12 -4.88
N GLN A 14 -2.74 19.27 -5.76
CA GLN A 14 -1.95 18.19 -6.38
C GLN A 14 -0.89 18.73 -7.35
N GLU A 15 -1.21 19.77 -8.12
CA GLU A 15 -0.31 20.30 -9.15
C GLU A 15 0.65 21.37 -8.62
N GLY A 16 0.33 22.02 -7.51
CA GLY A 16 1.14 23.13 -6.97
C GLY A 16 1.30 24.32 -7.94
N HIS A 17 0.46 24.40 -8.97
CA HIS A 17 0.57 25.42 -10.01
C HIS A 17 -0.78 25.67 -10.69
N PHE A 18 -1.24 26.94 -10.71
CA PHE A 18 -2.55 27.32 -11.29
C PHE A 18 -2.73 26.89 -12.75
N GLY A 19 -1.70 27.05 -13.58
CA GLY A 19 -1.77 26.68 -15.00
C GLY A 19 -1.98 25.17 -15.18
N ARG A 20 -1.17 24.34 -14.53
CA ARG A 20 -1.31 22.87 -14.59
C ARG A 20 -2.63 22.38 -14.01
N ALA A 21 -3.07 22.98 -12.90
CA ALA A 21 -4.38 22.68 -12.32
C ALA A 21 -5.53 23.00 -13.29
N ALA A 22 -5.43 24.13 -14.00
CA ALA A 22 -6.42 24.53 -15.00
C ALA A 22 -6.44 23.58 -16.21
N GLU A 23 -5.27 23.19 -16.72
CA GLU A 23 -5.13 22.19 -17.79
C GLU A 23 -5.76 20.86 -17.38
N ARG A 24 -5.46 20.37 -16.17
CA ARG A 24 -6.03 19.14 -15.61
C ARG A 24 -7.55 19.18 -15.49
N CYS A 25 -8.10 20.36 -15.16
CA CYS A 25 -9.55 20.59 -15.04
C CYS A 25 -10.21 20.97 -16.38
N HIS A 26 -9.45 21.02 -17.48
CA HIS A 26 -9.93 21.42 -18.81
C HIS A 26 -10.59 22.81 -18.84
N VAL A 27 -9.99 23.78 -18.13
CA VAL A 27 -10.46 25.17 -18.07
C VAL A 27 -9.29 26.14 -18.27
N SER A 28 -9.62 27.43 -18.48
CA SER A 28 -8.58 28.45 -18.49
C SER A 28 -8.10 28.79 -17.07
N GLN A 29 -6.82 29.16 -16.92
CA GLN A 29 -6.28 29.57 -15.63
C GLN A 29 -7.06 30.74 -14.98
N PRO A 30 -7.51 31.80 -15.72
CA PRO A 30 -8.35 32.83 -15.14
C PRO A 30 -9.67 32.30 -14.58
N SER A 31 -10.32 31.34 -15.28
CA SER A 31 -11.58 30.73 -14.83
C SER A 31 -11.40 29.96 -13.54
N LEU A 32 -10.34 29.13 -13.43
CA LEU A 32 -10.01 28.40 -12.22
C LEU A 32 -9.70 29.37 -11.06
N SER A 33 -8.87 30.40 -11.31
CA SER A 33 -8.52 31.38 -10.28
C SER A 33 -9.74 32.14 -9.78
N SER A 34 -10.64 32.58 -10.68
CA SER A 34 -11.88 33.30 -10.32
C SER A 34 -12.81 32.39 -9.50
N ALA A 35 -12.96 31.12 -9.88
CA ALA A 35 -13.79 30.17 -9.13
C ALA A 35 -13.28 29.94 -7.72
N LEU A 36 -11.95 29.85 -7.53
CA LEU A 36 -11.33 29.71 -6.21
C LEU A 36 -11.46 31.01 -5.37
N GLN A 37 -11.32 32.17 -5.98
CA GLN A 37 -11.59 33.45 -5.29
C GLN A 37 -13.05 33.56 -4.82
N GLN A 38 -13.98 33.10 -5.66
CA GLN A 38 -15.39 33.04 -5.28
C GLN A 38 -15.61 32.09 -4.09
N LEU A 39 -14.95 30.92 -4.06
CA LEU A 39 -15.02 30.00 -2.94
C LEU A 39 -14.48 30.62 -1.64
N GLU A 40 -13.34 31.33 -1.70
CA GLU A 40 -12.77 32.09 -0.57
C GLU A 40 -13.77 33.15 -0.06
N SER A 41 -14.40 33.89 -0.96
CA SER A 41 -15.40 34.91 -0.61
C SER A 41 -16.67 34.31 0.00
N GLU A 42 -17.16 33.17 -0.52
CA GLU A 42 -18.37 32.50 0.01
C GLU A 42 -18.13 31.87 1.39
N LEU A 43 -16.91 31.43 1.67
CA LEU A 43 -16.53 30.84 2.97
C LEU A 43 -16.00 31.89 3.96
N ASP A 44 -15.77 33.12 3.51
CA ASP A 44 -15.15 34.22 4.28
C ASP A 44 -13.80 33.82 4.88
N VAL A 45 -12.97 33.09 4.10
CA VAL A 45 -11.62 32.68 4.51
C VAL A 45 -10.63 32.81 3.35
N THR A 46 -9.39 33.10 3.66
CA THR A 46 -8.29 32.98 2.70
C THR A 46 -7.84 31.54 2.67
N ILE A 47 -7.93 30.88 1.51
CA ILE A 47 -7.53 29.49 1.31
C ILE A 47 -6.10 29.42 0.79
N ILE A 48 -5.76 30.28 -0.17
CA ILE A 48 -4.53 30.20 -0.96
C ILE A 48 -3.60 31.37 -0.60
N LEU A 49 -2.37 31.04 -0.23
CA LEU A 49 -1.32 32.01 -0.03
C LEU A 49 -0.84 32.52 -1.40
N ARG A 50 -1.18 33.80 -1.69
CA ARG A 50 -0.88 34.48 -2.95
C ARG A 50 0.03 35.66 -2.68
N HIS A 51 1.24 35.60 -3.26
CA HIS A 51 2.04 36.78 -3.51
C HIS A 51 2.16 36.97 -5.04
N GLN A 52 3.35 37.08 -5.58
CA GLN A 52 3.55 37.07 -7.04
C GLN A 52 3.33 35.71 -7.70
N ARG A 53 3.38 34.61 -6.90
CA ARG A 53 3.17 33.22 -7.34
C ARG A 53 2.46 32.43 -6.24
N TYR A 54 1.94 31.25 -6.59
CA TYR A 54 1.42 30.29 -5.63
C TYR A 54 2.48 29.90 -4.59
N GLN A 55 2.13 30.00 -3.31
CA GLN A 55 3.03 29.70 -2.18
C GLN A 55 2.48 28.61 -1.23
N GLY A 56 1.37 27.99 -1.57
CA GLY A 56 0.73 26.98 -0.72
C GLY A 56 -0.63 27.43 -0.22
N PHE A 57 -1.07 26.79 0.86
CA PHE A 57 -2.38 27.02 1.48
C PHE A 57 -2.22 27.60 2.89
N THR A 58 -3.25 28.31 3.34
CA THR A 58 -3.38 28.71 4.74
C THR A 58 -3.77 27.52 5.61
N PRO A 59 -3.65 27.57 6.95
CA PRO A 59 -4.21 26.53 7.83
C PRO A 59 -5.71 26.29 7.63
N GLU A 60 -6.47 27.35 7.36
CA GLU A 60 -7.89 27.27 7.00
C GLU A 60 -8.06 26.59 5.64
N GLY A 61 -7.18 26.91 4.67
CA GLY A 61 -7.13 26.29 3.35
C GLY A 61 -6.93 24.79 3.39
N GLU A 62 -5.99 24.29 4.22
CA GLU A 62 -5.78 22.86 4.44
C GLU A 62 -7.03 22.16 4.99
N ARG A 63 -7.78 22.84 5.87
CA ARG A 63 -9.06 22.32 6.38
C ARG A 63 -10.12 22.28 5.28
N VAL A 64 -10.21 23.31 4.45
CA VAL A 64 -11.15 23.34 3.32
C VAL A 64 -10.80 22.26 2.30
N ILE A 65 -9.52 22.02 2.00
CA ILE A 65 -9.06 20.93 1.11
C ILE A 65 -9.49 19.57 1.65
N SER A 66 -9.30 19.33 2.95
CA SER A 66 -9.71 18.08 3.59
C SER A 66 -11.23 17.84 3.43
N TRP A 67 -12.04 18.87 3.62
CA TRP A 67 -13.49 18.80 3.37
C TRP A 67 -13.83 18.62 1.89
N ALA A 68 -13.10 19.30 1.00
CA ALA A 68 -13.29 19.18 -0.44
C ALA A 68 -13.07 17.73 -0.92
N LYS A 69 -11.98 17.10 -0.49
CA LYS A 69 -11.67 15.69 -0.80
C LYS A 69 -12.80 14.76 -0.34
N ARG A 70 -13.31 14.98 0.88
CA ARG A 70 -14.42 14.18 1.42
C ARG A 70 -15.72 14.37 0.62
N LEU A 71 -16.12 15.60 0.32
CA LEU A 71 -17.32 15.90 -0.47
C LEU A 71 -17.25 15.28 -1.88
N LEU A 72 -16.07 15.32 -2.50
CA LEU A 72 -15.86 14.68 -3.80
C LEU A 72 -15.89 13.14 -3.71
N ALA A 73 -15.38 12.58 -2.62
CA ALA A 73 -15.47 11.14 -2.36
C ALA A 73 -16.91 10.69 -2.10
N ASP A 74 -17.69 11.46 -1.31
CA ASP A 74 -19.11 11.18 -1.05
C ASP A 74 -19.93 11.24 -2.36
N ARG A 75 -19.66 12.24 -3.22
CA ARG A 75 -20.28 12.29 -4.57
C ARG A 75 -19.92 11.07 -5.41
N LYS A 76 -18.64 10.67 -5.43
CA LYS A 76 -18.17 9.47 -6.15
C LYS A 76 -18.91 8.24 -5.63
N SER A 77 -18.96 8.05 -4.31
CA SER A 77 -19.64 6.93 -3.66
C SER A 77 -21.12 6.85 -3.98
N MET A 78 -21.82 7.97 -4.03
CA MET A 78 -23.23 8.01 -4.43
C MET A 78 -23.43 7.49 -5.87
N ILE A 79 -22.55 7.85 -6.79
CA ILE A 79 -22.63 7.39 -8.19
C ILE A 79 -22.34 5.89 -8.28
N GLU A 80 -21.32 5.41 -7.53
CA GLU A 80 -20.94 4.00 -7.47
C GLU A 80 -22.08 3.14 -6.86
N ASP A 81 -22.71 3.60 -5.78
CA ASP A 81 -23.82 2.91 -5.13
C ASP A 81 -25.01 2.70 -6.11
N LEU A 82 -25.37 3.76 -6.84
CA LEU A 82 -26.37 3.68 -7.88
C LEU A 82 -25.98 2.74 -9.03
N ALA A 83 -24.68 2.67 -9.35
CA ALA A 83 -24.15 1.76 -10.36
C ALA A 83 -24.22 0.28 -9.89
N ILE A 84 -23.91 0.01 -8.62
CA ILE A 84 -24.08 -1.32 -8.00
C ILE A 84 -25.54 -1.77 -8.07
N MET A 85 -26.48 -0.92 -7.69
CA MET A 85 -27.93 -1.24 -7.78
C MET A 85 -28.35 -1.65 -9.20
N ARG A 86 -27.67 -1.11 -10.22
CA ARG A 86 -27.89 -1.46 -11.65
C ARG A 86 -27.03 -2.62 -12.13
N ARG A 87 -26.26 -3.28 -11.26
CA ARG A 87 -25.26 -4.32 -11.59
C ARG A 87 -24.23 -3.86 -12.64
N ASN A 88 -23.86 -2.61 -12.63
CA ASN A 88 -22.95 -1.98 -13.59
C ASN A 88 -21.90 -1.12 -12.86
N LEU A 89 -21.21 -1.70 -11.88
CA LEU A 89 -20.11 -1.03 -11.21
C LEU A 89 -19.01 -0.74 -12.24
N ASN A 90 -18.62 0.51 -12.35
CA ASN A 90 -17.59 1.00 -13.27
C ASN A 90 -16.78 2.12 -12.63
N GLY A 91 -15.73 2.54 -13.31
CA GLY A 91 -14.83 3.58 -12.84
C GLY A 91 -13.48 3.01 -12.42
N LYS A 92 -12.82 3.63 -11.45
CA LYS A 92 -11.45 3.29 -11.04
C LYS A 92 -11.37 3.08 -9.54
N ILE A 93 -10.81 1.93 -9.12
CA ILE A 93 -10.40 1.68 -7.74
C ILE A 93 -8.90 1.93 -7.58
N ARG A 94 -8.53 2.73 -6.57
CA ARG A 94 -7.14 3.07 -6.24
C ARG A 94 -6.71 2.23 -5.05
N VAL A 95 -5.73 1.36 -5.27
CA VAL A 95 -5.21 0.40 -4.30
C VAL A 95 -3.82 0.83 -3.87
N GLY A 96 -3.66 1.24 -2.63
CA GLY A 96 -2.35 1.41 -2.02
C GLY A 96 -1.82 0.07 -1.51
N ALA A 97 -0.59 -0.26 -1.76
CA ALA A 97 -0.03 -1.54 -1.33
C ALA A 97 1.40 -1.38 -0.81
N MET A 98 1.73 -2.09 0.27
CA MET A 98 3.13 -2.19 0.67
C MET A 98 3.91 -3.03 -0.37
N PRO A 99 5.19 -2.69 -0.67
CA PRO A 99 5.96 -3.38 -1.71
C PRO A 99 6.09 -4.90 -1.50
N THR A 100 6.11 -5.36 -0.26
CA THR A 100 6.20 -6.78 0.10
C THR A 100 4.94 -7.58 -0.24
N SER A 101 3.79 -6.92 -0.44
CA SER A 101 2.55 -7.57 -0.88
C SER A 101 2.49 -7.87 -2.39
N SER A 102 3.54 -7.50 -3.16
CA SER A 102 3.60 -7.72 -4.62
C SER A 102 3.22 -9.14 -5.08
N PRO A 103 3.59 -10.23 -4.38
CA PRO A 103 3.24 -11.58 -4.83
C PRO A 103 1.73 -11.87 -4.84
N VAL A 104 0.94 -11.23 -3.98
CA VAL A 104 -0.51 -11.49 -3.88
C VAL A 104 -1.35 -10.58 -4.78
N LEU A 105 -0.84 -9.41 -5.16
CA LEU A 105 -1.57 -8.42 -5.94
C LEU A 105 -2.10 -8.92 -7.28
N PRO A 106 -1.35 -9.72 -8.09
CA PRO A 106 -1.87 -10.25 -9.35
C PRO A 106 -3.14 -11.07 -9.17
N ARG A 107 -3.22 -11.88 -8.09
CA ARG A 107 -4.41 -12.68 -7.81
C ARG A 107 -5.58 -11.81 -7.38
N ILE A 108 -5.36 -10.84 -6.51
CA ILE A 108 -6.37 -9.86 -6.10
C ILE A 108 -6.92 -9.11 -7.32
N SER A 109 -6.04 -8.61 -8.18
CA SER A 109 -6.43 -7.90 -9.41
C SER A 109 -7.23 -8.78 -10.36
N GLN A 110 -6.80 -10.02 -10.56
CA GLN A 110 -7.50 -10.98 -11.42
C GLN A 110 -8.91 -11.26 -10.91
N LEU A 111 -9.07 -11.55 -9.62
CA LEU A 111 -10.38 -11.79 -9.02
C LEU A 111 -11.30 -10.58 -9.20
N PHE A 112 -10.79 -9.38 -8.94
CA PHE A 112 -11.59 -8.17 -9.01
C PHE A 112 -11.98 -7.80 -10.45
N THR A 113 -11.08 -7.92 -11.41
CA THR A 113 -11.39 -7.65 -12.83
C THR A 113 -12.32 -8.69 -13.45
N GLN A 114 -12.30 -9.93 -12.96
CA GLN A 114 -13.28 -10.95 -13.38
C GLN A 114 -14.69 -10.65 -12.85
N ALA A 115 -14.80 -10.22 -11.60
CA ALA A 115 -16.08 -9.88 -10.98
C ALA A 115 -16.66 -8.55 -11.50
N TYR A 116 -15.78 -7.57 -11.77
CA TYR A 116 -16.15 -6.22 -12.20
C TYR A 116 -15.35 -5.76 -13.44
N PRO A 117 -15.68 -6.29 -14.64
CA PRO A 117 -14.88 -6.06 -15.87
C PRO A 117 -14.82 -4.60 -16.34
N ALA A 118 -15.77 -3.76 -15.90
CA ALA A 118 -15.81 -2.33 -16.24
C ALA A 118 -15.07 -1.43 -15.26
N VAL A 119 -14.40 -2.01 -14.23
CA VAL A 119 -13.61 -1.26 -13.25
C VAL A 119 -12.13 -1.33 -13.62
N GLU A 120 -11.50 -0.16 -13.66
CA GLU A 120 -10.05 -0.04 -13.76
C GLU A 120 -9.40 -0.16 -12.37
N ILE A 121 -8.26 -0.85 -12.26
CA ILE A 121 -7.47 -0.93 -11.04
C ILE A 121 -6.21 -0.09 -11.20
N ASP A 122 -5.99 0.84 -10.26
CA ASP A 122 -4.77 1.65 -10.14
C ASP A 122 -4.03 1.22 -8.86
N ILE A 123 -2.86 0.58 -9.02
CA ILE A 123 -2.07 0.09 -7.89
C ILE A 123 -0.88 1.02 -7.68
N GLN A 124 -0.75 1.52 -6.45
CA GLN A 124 0.34 2.39 -6.04
C GLN A 124 1.10 1.75 -4.88
N PHE A 125 2.42 1.60 -5.03
CA PHE A 125 3.25 1.16 -3.92
C PHE A 125 3.54 2.33 -2.99
N VAL A 126 3.05 2.21 -1.75
CA VAL A 126 3.08 3.28 -0.75
C VAL A 126 3.60 2.70 0.57
N GLY A 127 4.51 3.40 1.22
CA GLY A 127 4.94 3.03 2.57
C GLY A 127 3.78 3.14 3.58
N SER A 128 3.73 2.21 4.54
CA SER A 128 2.58 2.04 5.46
C SER A 128 2.15 3.32 6.20
N GLY A 129 3.09 4.24 6.49
CA GLY A 129 2.77 5.53 7.13
C GLY A 129 1.98 6.47 6.23
N ASN A 130 2.36 6.57 4.96
CA ASN A 130 1.68 7.41 3.98
C ASN A 130 0.34 6.79 3.54
N LEU A 131 0.28 5.46 3.42
CA LEU A 131 -0.90 4.73 2.98
C LEU A 131 -2.14 5.08 3.82
N ILE A 132 -2.02 5.15 5.14
CA ILE A 132 -3.12 5.52 6.03
C ILE A 132 -3.56 6.98 5.80
N ASN A 133 -2.62 7.88 5.57
CA ASN A 133 -2.93 9.29 5.30
C ASN A 133 -3.63 9.45 3.94
N GLU A 134 -3.18 8.74 2.92
CA GLU A 134 -3.79 8.77 1.59
C GLU A 134 -5.21 8.17 1.58
N LEU A 135 -5.47 7.11 2.38
CA LEU A 135 -6.84 6.62 2.62
C LEU A 135 -7.73 7.67 3.27
N ARG A 136 -7.25 8.31 4.36
CA ARG A 136 -8.00 9.36 5.08
C ARG A 136 -8.30 10.58 4.21
N ASN A 137 -7.42 10.87 3.28
CA ASN A 137 -7.57 11.95 2.31
C ASN A 137 -8.38 11.53 1.08
N PHE A 138 -8.89 10.30 1.03
CA PHE A 138 -9.60 9.75 -0.13
C PHE A 138 -8.77 9.79 -1.42
N GLU A 139 -7.45 9.72 -1.31
CA GLU A 139 -6.52 9.57 -2.44
C GLU A 139 -6.40 8.12 -2.87
N LEU A 140 -6.55 7.18 -1.91
CA LEU A 140 -6.73 5.75 -2.11
C LEU A 140 -8.13 5.33 -1.67
N ASP A 141 -8.66 4.27 -2.29
CA ASP A 141 -9.94 3.67 -1.94
C ASP A 141 -9.75 2.51 -0.95
N VAL A 142 -8.67 1.73 -1.10
CA VAL A 142 -8.29 0.62 -0.22
C VAL A 142 -6.77 0.58 -0.05
N GLY A 143 -6.32 -0.09 1.02
CA GLY A 143 -4.91 -0.32 1.28
C GLY A 143 -4.60 -1.76 1.64
N ILE A 144 -3.43 -2.27 1.28
CA ILE A 144 -2.91 -3.58 1.68
C ILE A 144 -1.63 -3.37 2.49
N THR A 145 -1.68 -3.72 3.78
CA THR A 145 -0.59 -3.47 4.73
C THR A 145 -0.69 -4.39 5.95
N TYR A 146 0.31 -4.32 6.84
CA TYR A 146 0.23 -4.98 8.13
C TYR A 146 -0.93 -4.45 8.98
N LEU A 147 -1.65 -5.36 9.62
CA LEU A 147 -2.81 -5.03 10.47
C LEU A 147 -2.42 -4.79 11.92
N GLU A 148 -1.33 -4.07 12.16
CA GLU A 148 -0.83 -3.74 13.49
C GLU A 148 -0.73 -2.24 13.69
N GLY A 149 -0.98 -1.80 14.92
CA GLY A 149 -0.82 -0.41 15.33
C GLY A 149 -2.13 0.33 15.62
N GLN A 150 -1.99 1.44 16.38
CA GLN A 150 -3.13 2.25 16.86
C GLN A 150 -3.82 3.04 15.74
N SER A 151 -3.09 3.35 14.67
CA SER A 151 -3.59 4.15 13.54
C SER A 151 -4.71 3.46 12.76
N LEU A 152 -4.83 2.13 12.86
CA LEU A 152 -5.87 1.33 12.18
C LEU A 152 -7.22 1.32 12.91
N LYS A 153 -7.30 1.75 14.16
CA LYS A 153 -8.55 1.68 14.97
C LYS A 153 -9.74 2.41 14.34
N LYS A 154 -9.49 3.39 13.48
CA LYS A 154 -10.53 4.17 12.80
C LYS A 154 -10.83 3.68 11.39
N LEU A 155 -10.18 2.63 10.93
CA LEU A 155 -10.36 2.02 9.62
C LEU A 155 -11.13 0.71 9.75
N ASN A 156 -11.77 0.29 8.66
CA ASN A 156 -12.17 -1.09 8.50
C ASN A 156 -10.92 -1.92 8.16
N THR A 157 -10.87 -3.14 8.67
CA THR A 157 -9.73 -4.04 8.44
C THR A 157 -10.20 -5.45 8.18
N MET A 158 -9.54 -6.16 7.27
CA MET A 158 -9.81 -7.56 6.98
C MET A 158 -8.49 -8.30 6.75
N VAL A 159 -8.25 -9.37 7.51
CA VAL A 159 -7.05 -10.21 7.34
C VAL A 159 -7.14 -10.99 6.04
N LEU A 160 -6.14 -10.83 5.16
CA LEU A 160 -5.98 -11.61 3.93
C LEU A 160 -5.10 -12.84 4.17
N TYR A 161 -3.92 -12.66 4.76
CA TYR A 161 -2.97 -13.74 5.03
C TYR A 161 -2.06 -13.43 6.23
N GLN A 162 -1.32 -14.45 6.66
CA GLN A 162 -0.23 -14.31 7.64
C GLN A 162 1.10 -14.29 6.88
N GLU A 163 1.84 -13.21 6.98
CA GLU A 163 3.16 -13.08 6.38
C GLU A 163 4.21 -13.64 7.32
N GLN A 164 5.04 -14.56 6.81
CA GLN A 164 6.26 -15.01 7.45
C GLN A 164 7.48 -14.51 6.67
N LEU A 165 8.63 -14.47 7.31
CA LEU A 165 9.86 -13.99 6.71
C LEU A 165 10.83 -15.13 6.41
N SER A 166 11.51 -15.01 5.27
CA SER A 166 12.57 -15.91 4.81
C SER A 166 13.82 -15.12 4.46
N LEU A 167 14.97 -15.76 4.57
CA LEU A 167 16.22 -15.24 4.03
C LEU A 167 16.34 -15.67 2.57
N MET A 168 16.41 -14.70 1.66
CA MET A 168 16.71 -14.94 0.25
C MET A 168 18.21 -14.86 0.02
N ILE A 169 18.79 -15.90 -0.54
CA ILE A 169 20.23 -16.07 -0.77
C ILE A 169 20.52 -16.56 -2.17
N PRO A 170 21.74 -16.36 -2.68
CA PRO A 170 22.27 -17.11 -3.82
C PRO A 170 22.29 -18.62 -3.51
N LYS A 171 21.99 -19.47 -4.49
CA LYS A 171 21.90 -20.93 -4.28
C LYS A 171 23.17 -21.55 -3.70
N ASN A 172 24.32 -20.94 -3.95
CA ASN A 172 25.65 -21.41 -3.53
C ASN A 172 26.15 -20.81 -2.21
N MET A 173 25.43 -19.85 -1.60
CA MET A 173 25.88 -19.17 -0.37
C MET A 173 25.84 -20.08 0.86
N LEU A 174 24.86 -20.96 0.97
CA LEU A 174 24.72 -21.94 2.04
C LEU A 174 24.51 -23.34 1.46
N SER A 175 24.74 -24.38 2.28
CA SER A 175 24.45 -25.75 1.88
C SER A 175 23.04 -25.89 1.31
N THR A 176 22.89 -26.55 0.17
CA THR A 176 21.58 -26.77 -0.49
C THR A 176 20.60 -27.58 0.37
N ARG A 177 21.08 -28.30 1.38
CA ARG A 177 20.26 -29.06 2.34
C ARG A 177 19.68 -28.19 3.45
N GLN A 178 20.26 -27.00 3.69
CA GLN A 178 19.80 -26.09 4.74
C GLN A 178 18.51 -25.41 4.29
N GLN A 179 17.39 -25.74 4.94
CA GLN A 179 16.07 -25.20 4.65
C GLN A 179 15.62 -24.13 5.66
N THR A 180 16.30 -24.08 6.81
CA THR A 180 16.02 -23.12 7.90
C THR A 180 17.31 -22.47 8.37
N ILE A 181 17.21 -21.26 8.92
CA ILE A 181 18.33 -20.51 9.47
C ILE A 181 17.83 -19.65 10.64
N GLY A 182 18.60 -19.59 11.73
CA GLY A 182 18.32 -18.70 12.85
C GLY A 182 18.65 -17.24 12.49
N TRP A 183 17.93 -16.31 13.10
CA TRP A 183 18.18 -14.86 12.90
C TRP A 183 19.61 -14.43 13.25
N LYS A 184 20.20 -15.05 14.29
CA LYS A 184 21.57 -14.78 14.70
C LYS A 184 22.58 -15.20 13.62
N GLU A 185 22.41 -16.40 13.06
CA GLU A 185 23.25 -16.90 11.95
C GLU A 185 23.06 -16.05 10.69
N ALA A 186 21.80 -15.65 10.40
CA ALA A 186 21.49 -14.79 9.26
C ALA A 186 22.16 -13.40 9.38
N ALA A 187 22.27 -12.84 10.59
CA ALA A 187 22.93 -11.57 10.85
C ALA A 187 24.44 -11.56 10.56
N GLU A 188 25.09 -12.73 10.59
CA GLU A 188 26.52 -12.88 10.27
C GLU A 188 26.79 -12.88 8.76
N LEU A 189 25.76 -13.02 7.93
CA LEU A 189 25.88 -12.97 6.46
C LEU A 189 25.99 -11.54 5.96
N PRO A 190 26.55 -11.32 4.76
CA PRO A 190 26.57 -9.99 4.13
C PRO A 190 25.17 -9.59 3.71
N LEU A 191 24.43 -8.90 4.59
CA LEU A 191 23.05 -8.52 4.37
C LEU A 191 22.91 -7.25 3.53
N CYS A 192 21.90 -7.23 2.67
CA CYS A 192 21.29 -6.01 2.17
C CYS A 192 19.83 -5.94 2.66
N LEU A 193 19.42 -4.83 3.26
CA LEU A 193 18.14 -4.71 3.94
C LEU A 193 17.33 -3.50 3.43
N LEU A 194 16.03 -3.52 3.71
CA LEU A 194 15.17 -2.37 3.47
C LEU A 194 15.62 -1.18 4.34
N SER A 195 15.34 0.03 3.88
CA SER A 195 15.68 1.27 4.61
C SER A 195 14.97 1.32 5.97
N PRO A 196 15.59 1.86 7.03
CA PRO A 196 15.08 1.82 8.41
C PRO A 196 13.72 2.49 8.65
N ASN A 197 13.34 3.43 7.78
CA ASN A 197 12.05 4.12 7.84
C ASN A 197 10.88 3.29 7.29
N MET A 198 11.13 2.12 6.72
CA MET A 198 10.09 1.23 6.21
C MET A 198 9.52 0.34 7.31
N LYS A 199 8.20 0.14 7.30
CA LYS A 199 7.53 -0.70 8.31
C LYS A 199 8.00 -2.15 8.26
N GLU A 200 8.23 -2.66 7.08
CA GLU A 200 8.76 -3.99 6.82
C GLU A 200 10.15 -4.19 7.46
N ARG A 201 11.02 -3.16 7.36
CA ARG A 201 12.32 -3.17 8.04
C ARG A 201 12.15 -3.14 9.56
N GLN A 202 11.25 -2.36 10.10
CA GLN A 202 10.98 -2.30 11.54
C GLN A 202 10.57 -3.67 12.11
N VAL A 203 9.78 -4.45 11.35
CA VAL A 203 9.43 -5.83 11.72
C VAL A 203 10.68 -6.73 11.80
N MET A 204 11.63 -6.56 10.87
CA MET A 204 12.91 -7.29 10.89
C MET A 204 13.78 -6.85 12.08
N ASP A 205 13.88 -5.55 12.33
CA ASP A 205 14.65 -5.00 13.44
C ASP A 205 14.07 -5.42 14.80
N GLU A 206 12.73 -5.48 14.95
CA GLU A 206 12.07 -6.05 16.13
C GLU A 206 12.47 -7.51 16.36
N ALA A 207 12.57 -8.31 15.28
CA ALA A 207 12.99 -9.70 15.37
C ALA A 207 14.45 -9.83 15.81
N PHE A 208 15.37 -9.07 15.23
CA PHE A 208 16.77 -9.04 15.61
C PHE A 208 16.94 -8.56 17.06
N ALA A 209 16.25 -7.49 17.45
CA ALA A 209 16.30 -6.98 18.82
C ALA A 209 15.79 -7.99 19.86
N SER A 210 14.81 -8.82 19.51
CA SER A 210 14.27 -9.84 20.43
C SER A 210 15.26 -10.94 20.82
N ILE A 211 16.39 -11.04 20.11
CA ILE A 211 17.49 -11.99 20.34
C ILE A 211 18.82 -11.28 20.66
N ASP A 212 18.77 -10.01 21.07
CA ASP A 212 19.94 -9.19 21.35
C ASP A 212 20.97 -9.15 20.19
N CYS A 213 20.47 -9.04 18.96
CA CYS A 213 21.27 -8.97 17.75
C CYS A 213 21.03 -7.65 17.01
N ASP A 214 22.10 -7.05 16.52
CA ASP A 214 22.07 -5.81 15.72
C ASP A 214 22.86 -6.04 14.42
N PRO A 215 22.18 -6.38 13.30
CA PRO A 215 22.87 -6.65 12.05
C PRO A 215 23.44 -5.36 11.44
N SER A 216 24.63 -5.46 10.84
CA SER A 216 25.26 -4.36 10.10
C SER A 216 25.11 -4.63 8.59
N PRO A 217 24.03 -4.15 7.94
CA PRO A 217 23.83 -4.38 6.50
C PRO A 217 24.90 -3.68 5.66
N LYS A 218 25.35 -4.35 4.60
CA LYS A 218 26.29 -3.79 3.62
C LYS A 218 25.64 -2.80 2.69
N LEU A 219 24.33 -2.90 2.51
CA LEU A 219 23.55 -2.05 1.63
C LEU A 219 22.13 -1.88 2.21
N GLU A 220 21.60 -0.68 2.10
CA GLU A 220 20.21 -0.37 2.43
C GLU A 220 19.51 0.29 1.24
N CYS A 221 18.25 -0.11 0.98
CA CYS A 221 17.46 0.41 -0.13
C CYS A 221 15.97 0.36 0.22
N ASN A 222 15.19 1.27 -0.36
CA ASN A 222 13.73 1.30 -0.18
C ASN A 222 12.94 0.44 -1.19
N SER A 223 13.63 -0.43 -1.94
CA SER A 223 13.01 -1.32 -2.92
C SER A 223 13.41 -2.77 -2.70
N ILE A 224 12.42 -3.60 -2.33
CA ILE A 224 12.63 -5.04 -2.15
C ILE A 224 13.11 -5.73 -3.43
N PHE A 225 12.63 -5.27 -4.60
CA PHE A 225 13.07 -5.79 -5.90
C PHE A 225 14.54 -5.47 -6.16
N GLN A 226 14.99 -4.25 -5.81
CA GLN A 226 16.40 -3.88 -5.95
C GLN A 226 17.29 -4.74 -5.04
N LEU A 227 16.86 -5.03 -3.82
CA LEU A 227 17.57 -5.95 -2.93
C LEU A 227 17.66 -7.36 -3.52
N ALA A 228 16.57 -7.88 -4.07
CA ALA A 228 16.54 -9.17 -4.74
C ALA A 228 17.51 -9.24 -5.95
N PHE A 229 17.59 -8.17 -6.75
CA PHE A 229 18.58 -8.08 -7.83
C PHE A 229 20.04 -8.09 -7.31
N HIS A 230 20.32 -7.48 -6.16
CA HIS A 230 21.63 -7.58 -5.53
C HIS A 230 21.95 -9.02 -5.10
N VAL A 231 20.97 -9.73 -4.54
CA VAL A 231 21.14 -11.16 -4.17
C VAL A 231 21.46 -12.02 -5.40
N MET A 232 20.84 -11.75 -6.55
CA MET A 232 21.12 -12.47 -7.79
C MET A 232 22.60 -12.32 -8.27
N GLN A 233 23.29 -11.24 -7.88
CA GLN A 233 24.73 -11.08 -8.21
C GLN A 233 25.64 -12.04 -7.43
N GLY A 234 25.17 -12.65 -6.35
CA GLY A 234 25.83 -13.77 -5.69
C GLY A 234 26.56 -13.46 -4.37
N ASP A 235 26.65 -12.17 -3.95
CA ASP A 235 27.47 -11.76 -2.81
C ASP A 235 26.67 -11.37 -1.56
N LEU A 236 25.38 -11.09 -1.69
CA LEU A 236 24.53 -10.58 -0.62
C LEU A 236 23.34 -11.51 -0.35
N ALA A 237 22.80 -11.39 0.86
CA ALA A 237 21.54 -12.00 1.29
C ALA A 237 20.55 -10.91 1.71
N THR A 238 19.25 -11.17 1.58
CA THR A 238 18.21 -10.25 2.04
C THR A 238 17.05 -10.97 2.69
N ILE A 239 16.25 -10.25 3.48
CA ILE A 239 15.06 -10.79 4.12
C ILE A 239 13.84 -10.39 3.28
N VAL A 240 13.02 -11.37 2.95
CA VAL A 240 11.83 -11.23 2.10
C VAL A 240 10.63 -11.95 2.72
N PRO A 241 9.40 -11.60 2.32
CA PRO A 241 8.24 -12.44 2.61
C PRO A 241 8.43 -13.86 2.09
N ASN A 242 7.97 -14.85 2.84
CA ASN A 242 8.04 -16.24 2.42
C ASN A 242 7.30 -16.45 1.09
N GLY A 243 7.96 -17.07 0.14
CA GLY A 243 7.43 -17.28 -1.21
C GLY A 243 7.70 -16.15 -2.21
N PHE A 244 8.34 -15.07 -1.80
CA PHE A 244 8.65 -13.93 -2.67
C PHE A 244 9.48 -14.32 -3.90
N SER A 245 10.51 -15.15 -3.72
CA SER A 245 11.38 -15.58 -4.82
C SER A 245 10.76 -16.69 -5.68
N ARG A 246 9.75 -17.38 -5.17
CA ARG A 246 9.05 -18.46 -5.90
C ARG A 246 8.02 -17.92 -6.88
N ALA A 247 7.62 -16.66 -6.75
CA ALA A 247 6.65 -16.04 -7.65
C ALA A 247 7.22 -16.05 -9.08
N ASN A 248 6.80 -17.06 -9.88
CA ASN A 248 7.10 -17.22 -11.31
C ASN A 248 8.60 -17.36 -11.67
N ASP A 249 9.42 -17.96 -10.83
CA ASP A 249 10.88 -18.03 -11.05
C ASP A 249 11.52 -16.66 -11.34
N ALA A 250 10.98 -15.60 -10.73
CA ALA A 250 11.36 -14.21 -11.03
C ALA A 250 12.83 -13.91 -10.71
N PHE A 251 13.45 -14.71 -9.81
CA PHE A 251 14.82 -14.47 -9.35
C PHE A 251 15.69 -15.73 -9.53
N PRO A 252 16.08 -16.06 -10.78
CA PRO A 252 16.89 -17.24 -11.05
C PRO A 252 18.24 -17.18 -10.31
N GLY A 253 18.72 -18.36 -9.90
CA GLY A 253 19.99 -18.46 -9.17
C GLY A 253 19.87 -18.19 -7.66
N THR A 254 18.70 -17.82 -7.17
CA THR A 254 18.43 -17.60 -5.74
C THR A 254 17.56 -18.71 -5.14
N ARG A 255 17.50 -18.75 -3.83
CA ARG A 255 16.55 -19.57 -3.04
C ARG A 255 16.19 -18.90 -1.73
N GLU A 256 15.09 -19.31 -1.15
CA GLU A 256 14.69 -18.91 0.20
C GLU A 256 15.06 -19.99 1.22
N VAL A 257 15.46 -19.52 2.40
CA VAL A 257 15.70 -20.31 3.61
C VAL A 257 14.82 -19.72 4.69
N GLN A 258 13.99 -20.53 5.34
CA GLN A 258 13.04 -20.04 6.34
C GLN A 258 13.78 -19.52 7.57
N LEU A 259 13.44 -18.32 8.02
CA LEU A 259 13.92 -17.75 9.28
C LEU A 259 13.17 -18.36 10.47
N ILE A 260 13.94 -18.82 11.44
CA ILE A 260 13.44 -19.45 12.68
C ILE A 260 14.10 -18.82 13.90
N ASP A 261 13.54 -19.07 15.08
CA ASP A 261 14.08 -18.66 16.37
C ASP A 261 14.33 -17.13 16.48
N PRO A 262 13.24 -16.32 16.45
CA PRO A 262 11.81 -16.66 16.43
C PRO A 262 11.22 -16.78 15.03
N ILE A 263 10.11 -17.51 14.89
CA ILE A 263 9.27 -17.45 13.69
C ILE A 263 8.41 -16.21 13.78
N ILE A 264 8.66 -15.24 12.91
CA ILE A 264 7.85 -14.02 12.81
C ILE A 264 6.64 -14.28 11.91
N SER A 265 5.46 -13.97 12.42
CA SER A 265 4.21 -14.05 11.66
C SER A 265 3.39 -12.80 11.89
N LYS A 266 3.12 -12.04 10.83
CA LYS A 266 2.41 -10.76 10.89
C LYS A 266 1.16 -10.80 10.02
N PRO A 267 -0.01 -10.38 10.54
CA PRO A 267 -1.23 -10.31 9.73
C PRO A 267 -1.12 -9.19 8.69
N VAL A 268 -1.28 -9.55 7.43
CA VAL A 268 -1.44 -8.62 6.31
C VAL A 268 -2.89 -8.62 5.86
N GLY A 269 -3.43 -7.46 5.59
CA GLY A 269 -4.83 -7.35 5.21
C GLY A 269 -5.20 -6.12 4.43
N LEU A 270 -6.46 -6.12 4.01
CA LEU A 270 -7.12 -4.99 3.39
C LEU A 270 -7.57 -4.01 4.47
N ILE A 271 -7.37 -2.72 4.22
CA ILE A 271 -7.84 -1.62 5.05
C ILE A 271 -8.55 -0.58 4.18
N TRP A 272 -9.60 0.04 4.71
CA TRP A 272 -10.32 1.15 4.04
C TRP A 272 -11.02 2.04 5.06
N GLU A 273 -11.40 3.26 4.63
CA GLU A 273 -12.05 4.22 5.53
C GLU A 273 -13.38 3.70 6.08
N LYS A 274 -13.58 3.93 7.38
CA LYS A 274 -14.82 3.61 8.08
C LYS A 274 -15.74 4.81 8.06
N VAL A 275 -16.57 4.90 7.03
CA VAL A 275 -17.54 5.97 6.82
C VAL A 275 -18.96 5.42 6.67
N ALA A 276 -19.95 6.29 6.85
CA ALA A 276 -21.35 5.98 6.65
C ALA A 276 -21.97 7.02 5.70
N PRO A 277 -22.55 6.59 4.56
CA PRO A 277 -22.61 5.22 4.04
C PRO A 277 -21.22 4.65 3.71
N PRO A 278 -21.04 3.31 3.64
CA PRO A 278 -19.77 2.70 3.25
C PRO A 278 -19.34 3.10 1.85
N LEU A 279 -18.01 3.10 1.59
CA LEU A 279 -17.47 3.32 0.25
C LEU A 279 -17.79 2.10 -0.64
N PRO A 280 -18.61 2.22 -1.70
CA PRO A 280 -19.15 1.05 -2.40
C PRO A 280 -18.09 0.21 -3.10
N MET A 281 -17.10 0.84 -3.75
CA MET A 281 -15.99 0.17 -4.44
C MET A 281 -15.08 -0.59 -3.46
N ALA A 282 -14.77 0.03 -2.31
CA ALA A 282 -13.95 -0.60 -1.27
C ALA A 282 -14.69 -1.77 -0.62
N GLN A 283 -16.01 -1.64 -0.37
CA GLN A 283 -16.83 -2.70 0.17
C GLN A 283 -16.93 -3.87 -0.80
N ALA A 284 -17.17 -3.61 -2.10
CA ALA A 284 -17.20 -4.63 -3.13
C ALA A 284 -15.88 -5.42 -3.21
N MET A 285 -14.74 -4.75 -3.08
CA MET A 285 -13.45 -5.45 -3.01
C MET A 285 -13.33 -6.28 -1.73
N ALA A 286 -13.71 -5.74 -0.59
CA ALA A 286 -13.64 -6.46 0.69
C ALA A 286 -14.52 -7.73 0.67
N ASP A 287 -15.76 -7.63 0.19
CA ASP A 287 -16.69 -8.75 0.12
C ASP A 287 -16.15 -9.87 -0.80
N LEU A 288 -15.67 -9.50 -2.00
CA LEU A 288 -15.07 -10.44 -2.94
C LEU A 288 -13.84 -11.15 -2.37
N LEU A 289 -12.93 -10.42 -1.73
CA LEU A 289 -11.71 -11.00 -1.17
C LEU A 289 -12.00 -11.85 0.08
N MET A 290 -13.08 -11.55 0.81
CA MET A 290 -13.55 -12.41 1.90
C MET A 290 -14.01 -13.77 1.38
N GLU A 291 -14.77 -13.79 0.30
CA GLU A 291 -15.24 -15.02 -0.35
C GLU A 291 -14.08 -15.83 -0.97
N SER A 292 -13.07 -15.14 -1.50
CA SER A 292 -11.92 -15.74 -2.21
C SER A 292 -10.67 -15.90 -1.33
N LYS A 293 -10.79 -15.85 0.00
CA LYS A 293 -9.64 -15.86 0.93
C LYS A 293 -8.72 -17.06 0.72
N ASN A 294 -9.26 -18.25 0.48
CA ASN A 294 -8.46 -19.46 0.24
C ASN A 294 -7.60 -19.33 -1.02
N GLU A 295 -8.13 -18.76 -2.08
CA GLU A 295 -7.41 -18.56 -3.35
C GLU A 295 -6.26 -17.57 -3.22
N ILE A 296 -6.43 -16.54 -2.36
CA ILE A 296 -5.37 -15.58 -2.04
C ILE A 296 -4.23 -16.25 -1.28
N GLN A 297 -4.57 -17.12 -0.30
CA GLN A 297 -3.59 -17.88 0.46
C GLN A 297 -2.86 -18.92 -0.41
N GLU A 298 -3.54 -19.56 -1.34
CA GLU A 298 -2.92 -20.48 -2.31
C GLU A 298 -1.97 -19.77 -3.28
N ALA A 299 -2.27 -18.53 -3.69
CA ALA A 299 -1.40 -17.73 -4.55
C ALA A 299 -0.04 -17.40 -3.91
N LEU A 300 0.02 -17.33 -2.57
CA LEU A 300 1.27 -17.13 -1.82
C LEU A 300 2.10 -18.43 -1.70
N GLY A 301 1.61 -19.53 -2.27
CA GLY A 301 2.17 -20.86 -2.06
C GLY A 301 1.82 -21.36 -0.66
N LYS A 302 1.26 -22.57 -0.58
CA LYS A 302 0.89 -23.17 0.71
C LYS A 302 2.07 -23.09 1.68
N SER A 303 2.01 -22.17 2.62
CA SER A 303 2.83 -22.18 3.83
C SER A 303 2.61 -23.47 4.66
N THR A 304 1.64 -24.31 4.24
CA THR A 304 1.21 -25.54 4.89
C THR A 304 2.01 -26.78 4.51
N ASP A 305 2.86 -26.74 3.49
CA ASP A 305 3.69 -27.90 3.09
C ASP A 305 5.09 -27.94 3.71
N LEU A 306 5.39 -27.04 4.66
CA LEU A 306 6.57 -27.16 5.49
C LEU A 306 6.27 -28.13 6.66
N PRO A 307 7.17 -29.10 6.95
CA PRO A 307 6.92 -30.18 7.92
C PRO A 307 6.66 -29.72 9.37
N TYR A 308 6.74 -28.42 9.66
CA TYR A 308 6.52 -27.83 10.98
C TYR A 308 5.13 -27.20 11.21
N ALA A 309 4.29 -27.07 10.20
CA ALA A 309 2.93 -26.51 10.38
C ALA A 309 1.99 -27.42 11.21
N LYS A 310 2.39 -28.64 11.52
CA LYS A 310 1.62 -29.61 12.33
C LYS A 310 1.92 -29.56 13.84
N ALA A 311 2.79 -28.68 14.31
CA ALA A 311 3.22 -28.64 15.72
C ALA A 311 2.56 -27.52 16.55
N VAL A 312 1.67 -26.70 15.97
CA VAL A 312 0.97 -25.62 16.67
C VAL A 312 -0.53 -25.66 16.28
N ALA A 313 -1.16 -26.79 16.51
CA ALA A 313 -2.62 -26.94 16.51
C ALA A 313 -3.07 -27.48 17.86
#